data_747e4181929b4d3fe1a327ae247e69cd
#
_entry.id   747e4181929b4d3fe1a327ae247e69cd
#
_cell.length_a   1.000
_cell.length_b   1.000
_cell.length_c   1.000
_cell.angle_alpha   90.00
_cell.angle_beta   90.00
_cell.angle_gamma   90.00
#
_symmetry.space_group_name_H-M   'P 1'
#
loop_
_entity.id
_entity.type
_entity.pdbx_description
1 polymer ?
#
loop_
_entity_poly.entity_id
_entity_poly.type
_entity_poly.pdbx_seq_one_letter_code
_entity_poly.pdbx_strand_id
1 'polypeptide(L)'
;MSSELTGASAPDTVWRGQTRRRLRENPERLAWIVLLTSFAIFIALAIAAPLSIRYALEVATVKQTAVLNPTQGTVLLYTPGAVEPIAITDLRDEVTEGSVVEAGDSPTQATVRLITEGDSDEALGSVQIFSGTRLRIDQLRSPAFDVSSEPYQAQLTLDKGQTRVFTNSGQQRPLAVRIVTPHGAIDLASGSYQITVSAEQTDITVSAGQATLHKAERPPLVVASGLRAWLTADALADQPVAAAQNLLRNGNFTESMKDSWESYVIAQSVTPGKVSIMERDGRRVAYFVRQGEDNVPTEVGIRQHIGKDVNVYDKLVLQLDVKLLFQSLSGAGYLSSEYPLRVEVTYTDIYGKQLTWGHGFYYRDPENANWTIVNGEKIPPFNWFTYRSPNLMELLAETRPAHIDSVRIYASGWNYQSMVSEVFLVAE
;
A
#
# COMPACT_ATOMS: atom_id res chain seq x y z
N MET A 1 -47.49 67.49 -68.41
CA MET A 1 -48.26 67.65 -67.19
C MET A 1 -47.43 66.90 -66.12
N SER A 2 -46.55 67.58 -65.42
CA SER A 2 -46.76 68.07 -64.04
C SER A 2 -46.97 66.92 -63.10
N SER A 3 -46.27 66.72 -62.07
CA SER A 3 -45.53 67.55 -61.14
C SER A 3 -44.86 66.63 -60.07
N GLU A 4 -43.65 66.99 -59.70
CA GLU A 4 -43.25 67.30 -58.34
C GLU A 4 -43.28 66.15 -57.31
N LEU A 5 -42.08 65.68 -56.92
CA LEU A 5 -41.26 66.18 -55.83
C LEU A 5 -41.82 66.00 -54.42
N THR A 6 -41.17 65.26 -53.61
CA THR A 6 -40.53 65.86 -52.39
C THR A 6 -39.60 64.84 -51.73
N GLY A 7 -38.38 65.22 -51.44
CA GLY A 7 -37.43 64.46 -50.66
C GLY A 7 -37.71 64.55 -49.18
N ALA A 8 -37.33 63.54 -48.45
CA ALA A 8 -37.22 63.56 -47.03
C ALA A 8 -35.82 63.05 -46.63
N SER A 9 -35.03 63.99 -46.16
CA SER A 9 -33.68 63.81 -45.62
C SER A 9 -33.79 62.98 -44.37
N ALA A 10 -32.94 61.99 -44.24
CA ALA A 10 -32.72 61.26 -43.02
C ALA A 10 -31.91 62.11 -42.00
N PRO A 11 -32.17 62.06 -40.69
CA PRO A 11 -31.37 62.74 -39.71
C PRO A 11 -30.09 61.97 -39.44
N ASP A 12 -28.97 62.64 -39.63
CA ASP A 12 -27.63 62.20 -39.19
C ASP A 12 -27.61 61.91 -37.70
N THR A 13 -27.31 60.66 -37.34
CA THR A 13 -27.01 60.26 -35.96
C THR A 13 -25.59 60.70 -35.58
N VAL A 14 -25.48 61.94 -35.12
CA VAL A 14 -24.30 62.46 -34.45
C VAL A 14 -24.31 61.99 -32.99
N TRP A 15 -23.80 60.78 -32.75
CA TRP A 15 -23.65 60.24 -31.38
C TRP A 15 -22.29 59.61 -31.07
N ARG A 16 -21.24 59.85 -31.85
CA ARG A 16 -19.91 59.30 -31.57
C ARG A 16 -18.80 60.32 -31.26
N GLY A 17 -19.11 61.59 -31.14
CA GLY A 17 -18.10 62.65 -30.99
C GLY A 17 -18.00 63.32 -29.62
N GLN A 18 -19.01 63.20 -28.73
CA GLN A 18 -19.07 64.07 -27.52
C GLN A 18 -18.32 63.51 -26.29
N THR A 19 -18.13 62.22 -26.17
CA THR A 19 -17.40 61.62 -25.05
C THR A 19 -15.88 61.82 -25.15
N ARG A 20 -15.32 61.76 -26.37
CA ARG A 20 -13.87 61.99 -26.60
C ARG A 20 -13.47 63.49 -26.48
N ARG A 21 -14.37 64.44 -26.77
CA ARG A 21 -14.07 65.89 -26.67
C ARG A 21 -14.01 66.36 -25.17
N ARG A 22 -14.89 65.86 -24.31
CA ARG A 22 -14.93 66.27 -22.88
C ARG A 22 -13.71 65.82 -22.04
N LEU A 23 -13.03 64.75 -22.45
CA LEU A 23 -11.81 64.27 -21.80
C LEU A 23 -10.56 65.09 -22.18
N ARG A 24 -10.59 65.80 -23.35
CA ARG A 24 -9.49 66.65 -23.82
C ARG A 24 -9.55 68.05 -23.26
N GLU A 25 -10.72 68.51 -22.77
CA GLU A 25 -10.93 69.87 -22.24
C GLU A 25 -10.54 70.02 -20.76
N ASN A 26 -10.26 68.91 -20.03
CA ASN A 26 -9.77 68.91 -18.66
C ASN A 26 -8.57 67.99 -18.46
N PRO A 27 -7.36 68.45 -18.75
CA PRO A 27 -6.13 67.65 -18.70
C PRO A 27 -5.84 67.14 -17.29
N GLU A 28 -6.24 67.89 -16.25
CA GLU A 28 -6.09 67.45 -14.84
C GLU A 28 -6.97 66.24 -14.52
N ARG A 29 -8.21 66.18 -14.99
CA ARG A 29 -9.09 65.01 -14.78
C ARG A 29 -8.56 63.79 -15.52
N LEU A 30 -8.01 63.93 -16.71
CA LEU A 30 -7.38 62.85 -17.46
C LEU A 30 -6.15 62.33 -16.69
N ALA A 31 -5.31 63.23 -16.17
CA ALA A 31 -4.14 62.88 -15.39
C ALA A 31 -4.53 62.10 -14.11
N TRP A 32 -5.57 62.56 -13.42
CA TRP A 32 -6.08 61.84 -12.23
C TRP A 32 -6.68 60.47 -12.54
N ILE A 33 -7.42 60.33 -13.64
CA ILE A 33 -7.94 59.04 -14.10
C ILE A 33 -6.80 58.08 -14.43
N VAL A 34 -5.80 58.52 -15.17
CA VAL A 34 -4.62 57.71 -15.52
C VAL A 34 -3.85 57.32 -14.24
N LEU A 35 -3.63 58.27 -13.35
CA LEU A 35 -2.93 58.02 -12.07
C LEU A 35 -3.67 56.99 -11.22
N LEU A 36 -4.98 57.17 -10.99
CA LEU A 36 -5.79 56.29 -10.16
C LEU A 36 -5.93 54.89 -10.80
N THR A 37 -6.10 54.79 -12.13
CA THR A 37 -6.15 53.52 -12.80
C THR A 37 -4.81 52.80 -12.79
N SER A 38 -3.69 53.52 -13.00
CA SER A 38 -2.35 52.94 -12.89
C SER A 38 -2.06 52.49 -11.46
N PHE A 39 -2.46 53.26 -10.45
CA PHE A 39 -2.32 52.86 -9.06
C PHE A 39 -3.20 51.66 -8.69
N ALA A 40 -4.44 51.63 -9.16
CA ALA A 40 -5.33 50.47 -8.96
C ALA A 40 -4.77 49.19 -9.61
N ILE A 41 -4.23 49.30 -10.85
CA ILE A 41 -3.56 48.22 -11.54
C ILE A 41 -2.30 47.77 -10.81
N PHE A 42 -1.51 48.71 -10.30
CA PHE A 42 -0.32 48.43 -9.50
C PHE A 42 -0.68 47.64 -8.22
N ILE A 43 -1.68 48.11 -7.47
CA ILE A 43 -2.16 47.41 -6.28
C ILE A 43 -2.70 46.01 -6.64
N ALA A 44 -3.50 45.90 -7.69
CA ALA A 44 -4.03 44.63 -8.14
C ALA A 44 -2.89 43.64 -8.49
N LEU A 45 -1.85 44.10 -9.20
CA LEU A 45 -0.68 43.28 -9.51
C LEU A 45 0.16 42.97 -8.28
N ALA A 46 0.33 43.93 -7.35
CA ALA A 46 1.07 43.73 -6.10
C ALA A 46 0.42 42.69 -5.18
N ILE A 47 -0.88 42.50 -5.28
CA ILE A 47 -1.63 41.48 -4.54
C ILE A 47 -1.71 40.15 -5.35
N ALA A 48 -2.04 40.25 -6.63
CA ALA A 48 -2.28 39.09 -7.47
C ALA A 48 -0.98 38.29 -7.75
N ALA A 49 0.16 38.98 -7.94
CA ALA A 49 1.42 38.30 -8.24
C ALA A 49 1.91 37.39 -7.08
N PRO A 50 2.02 37.84 -5.84
CA PRO A 50 2.42 36.94 -4.74
C PRO A 50 1.40 35.84 -4.47
N LEU A 51 0.10 36.10 -4.62
CA LEU A 51 -0.93 35.07 -4.48
C LEU A 51 -0.83 34.00 -5.57
N SER A 52 -0.61 34.41 -6.84
CA SER A 52 -0.45 33.47 -7.95
C SER A 52 0.85 32.67 -7.84
N ILE A 53 1.94 33.29 -7.40
CA ILE A 53 3.21 32.61 -7.14
C ILE A 53 3.02 31.58 -6.02
N ARG A 54 2.42 31.99 -4.90
CA ARG A 54 2.15 31.09 -3.79
C ARG A 54 1.27 29.92 -4.23
N TYR A 55 0.20 30.16 -4.94
CA TYR A 55 -0.66 29.10 -5.50
C TYR A 55 0.12 28.18 -6.43
N ALA A 56 0.94 28.71 -7.31
CA ALA A 56 1.76 27.90 -8.21
C ALA A 56 2.79 27.04 -7.45
N LEU A 57 3.39 27.56 -6.38
CA LEU A 57 4.31 26.80 -5.51
C LEU A 57 3.59 25.72 -4.72
N GLU A 58 2.36 25.97 -4.27
CA GLU A 58 1.55 25.00 -3.50
C GLU A 58 1.07 23.84 -4.40
N VAL A 59 0.66 24.10 -5.64
CA VAL A 59 0.02 23.10 -6.54
C VAL A 59 1.01 22.40 -7.48
N ALA A 60 2.22 22.94 -7.64
CA ALA A 60 3.22 22.34 -8.52
C ALA A 60 3.62 20.93 -8.04
N THR A 61 3.57 19.96 -8.97
CA THR A 61 3.95 18.57 -8.69
C THR A 61 5.00 18.06 -9.65
N VAL A 62 5.81 17.10 -9.20
CA VAL A 62 6.82 16.40 -10.00
C VAL A 62 6.39 14.95 -10.16
N LYS A 63 6.59 14.39 -11.35
CA LYS A 63 6.37 12.95 -11.61
C LYS A 63 7.40 12.14 -10.88
N GLN A 64 6.92 11.05 -10.28
CA GLN A 64 7.74 10.04 -9.62
C GLN A 64 7.72 8.72 -10.40
N THR A 65 8.65 7.85 -10.12
CA THR A 65 8.70 6.49 -10.63
C THR A 65 8.42 5.49 -9.51
N ALA A 66 7.83 4.37 -9.88
CA ALA A 66 7.66 3.24 -8.97
C ALA A 66 8.75 2.20 -9.23
N VAL A 67 8.99 1.36 -8.22
CA VAL A 67 9.92 0.23 -8.32
C VAL A 67 9.11 -1.06 -8.31
N LEU A 68 9.24 -1.86 -9.38
CA LEU A 68 8.60 -3.18 -9.51
C LEU A 68 9.58 -4.26 -9.11
N ASN A 69 9.18 -5.08 -8.15
CA ASN A 69 9.99 -6.17 -7.61
C ASN A 69 9.21 -7.50 -7.65
N PRO A 70 9.40 -8.35 -8.66
CA PRO A 70 8.85 -9.70 -8.68
C PRO A 70 9.45 -10.54 -7.56
N THR A 71 8.60 -11.24 -6.81
CA THR A 71 9.01 -12.15 -5.74
C THR A 71 8.76 -13.61 -6.10
N GLN A 72 7.79 -13.87 -6.98
CA GLN A 72 7.48 -15.18 -7.47
C GLN A 72 6.90 -15.09 -8.89
N GLY A 73 7.33 -15.96 -9.79
CA GLY A 73 6.85 -16.00 -11.17
C GLY A 73 7.34 -14.82 -12.01
N THR A 74 6.71 -14.63 -13.16
CA THR A 74 7.05 -13.57 -14.12
C THR A 74 5.91 -12.56 -14.22
N VAL A 75 6.24 -11.30 -14.23
CA VAL A 75 5.30 -10.20 -14.38
C VAL A 75 5.51 -9.52 -15.73
N LEU A 76 4.44 -9.19 -16.42
CA LEU A 76 4.47 -8.46 -17.67
C LEU A 76 4.32 -6.96 -17.39
N LEU A 77 5.28 -6.17 -17.89
CA LEU A 77 5.25 -4.72 -17.80
C LEU A 77 4.98 -4.11 -19.18
N TYR A 78 3.86 -3.41 -19.32
CA TYR A 78 3.53 -2.60 -20.48
C TYR A 78 3.94 -1.15 -20.18
N THR A 79 4.96 -0.66 -20.85
CA THR A 79 5.38 0.74 -20.72
C THR A 79 4.57 1.65 -21.65
N PRO A 80 4.38 2.93 -21.33
CA PRO A 80 3.63 3.86 -22.18
C PRO A 80 4.19 3.93 -23.60
N GLY A 81 3.33 3.70 -24.60
CA GLY A 81 3.71 3.72 -26.03
C GLY A 81 4.37 2.46 -26.57
N ALA A 82 4.66 1.45 -25.74
CA ALA A 82 5.15 0.16 -26.21
C ALA A 82 3.97 -0.74 -26.65
N VAL A 83 4.17 -1.46 -27.74
CA VAL A 83 3.17 -2.38 -28.30
C VAL A 83 3.23 -3.74 -27.58
N GLU A 84 4.44 -4.17 -27.19
CA GLU A 84 4.69 -5.46 -26.57
C GLU A 84 5.11 -5.29 -25.11
N PRO A 85 4.66 -6.17 -24.20
CA PRO A 85 5.09 -6.15 -22.82
C PRO A 85 6.52 -6.68 -22.66
N ILE A 86 7.17 -6.23 -21.61
CA ILE A 86 8.47 -6.74 -21.17
C ILE A 86 8.22 -7.72 -20.02
N ALA A 87 8.77 -8.93 -20.11
CA ALA A 87 8.76 -9.88 -19.01
C ALA A 87 9.80 -9.46 -17.96
N ILE A 88 9.35 -9.25 -16.75
CA ILE A 88 10.18 -8.82 -15.62
C ILE A 88 10.30 -9.99 -14.63
N THR A 89 11.52 -10.41 -14.37
CA THR A 89 11.89 -11.46 -13.40
C THR A 89 12.74 -10.90 -12.25
N ASP A 90 13.33 -9.72 -12.46
CA ASP A 90 14.21 -9.06 -11.53
C ASP A 90 13.70 -7.65 -11.21
N LEU A 91 14.35 -6.98 -10.26
CA LEU A 91 13.99 -5.63 -9.84
C LEU A 91 14.03 -4.65 -11.02
N ARG A 92 12.99 -3.84 -11.18
CA ARG A 92 12.87 -2.79 -12.17
C ARG A 92 12.58 -1.44 -11.50
N ASP A 93 13.52 -0.50 -11.58
CA ASP A 93 13.51 0.77 -10.83
C ASP A 93 12.70 1.91 -11.50
N GLU A 94 12.37 1.80 -12.77
CA GLU A 94 11.80 2.92 -13.53
C GLU A 94 10.42 2.58 -14.11
N VAL A 95 9.44 2.30 -13.26
CA VAL A 95 8.06 2.13 -13.68
C VAL A 95 7.35 3.48 -13.60
N THR A 96 7.01 4.04 -14.77
CA THR A 96 6.47 5.40 -14.91
C THR A 96 4.94 5.43 -14.97
N GLU A 97 4.37 6.63 -14.81
CA GLU A 97 2.94 6.87 -15.08
C GLU A 97 2.52 6.35 -16.45
N GLY A 98 1.35 5.72 -16.53
CA GLY A 98 0.80 5.08 -17.71
C GLY A 98 1.25 3.63 -17.93
N SER A 99 2.18 3.12 -17.13
CA SER A 99 2.58 1.70 -17.18
C SER A 99 1.50 0.79 -16.62
N VAL A 100 1.38 -0.42 -17.21
CA VAL A 100 0.50 -1.48 -16.72
C VAL A 100 1.35 -2.66 -16.29
N VAL A 101 1.09 -3.15 -15.09
CA VAL A 101 1.73 -4.34 -14.50
C VAL A 101 0.70 -5.46 -14.49
N GLU A 102 1.00 -6.58 -15.14
CA GLU A 102 0.12 -7.74 -15.21
C GLU A 102 0.82 -8.99 -14.68
N ALA A 103 0.25 -9.56 -13.62
CA ALA A 103 0.69 -10.84 -13.07
C ALA A 103 -0.05 -11.98 -13.79
N GLY A 104 0.67 -12.97 -14.30
CA GLY A 104 0.09 -14.14 -14.96
C GLY A 104 -0.77 -15.00 -14.02
N ASP A 105 -1.45 -16.01 -14.60
CA ASP A 105 -2.34 -16.91 -13.83
C ASP A 105 -1.56 -17.99 -13.04
N SER A 106 -0.29 -18.23 -13.33
CA SER A 106 0.60 -19.09 -12.53
C SER A 106 0.88 -18.43 -11.17
N PRO A 107 1.29 -19.16 -10.13
CA PRO A 107 1.67 -18.55 -8.88
C PRO A 107 2.64 -17.41 -9.11
N THR A 108 2.14 -16.17 -9.00
CA THR A 108 2.89 -14.95 -9.28
C THR A 108 2.66 -13.97 -8.15
N GLN A 109 3.75 -13.41 -7.63
CA GLN A 109 3.70 -12.29 -6.67
C GLN A 109 4.73 -11.24 -7.06
N ALA A 110 4.35 -9.99 -6.96
CA ALA A 110 5.27 -8.87 -7.08
C ALA A 110 4.86 -7.72 -6.17
N THR A 111 5.82 -6.86 -5.86
CA THR A 111 5.59 -5.64 -5.08
C THR A 111 5.93 -4.44 -5.93
N VAL A 112 4.97 -3.52 -6.05
CA VAL A 112 5.18 -2.19 -6.63
C VAL A 112 5.39 -1.23 -5.45
N ARG A 113 6.61 -0.71 -5.27
CA ARG A 113 6.91 0.31 -4.28
C ARG A 113 6.58 1.67 -4.87
N LEU A 114 5.79 2.44 -4.13
CA LEU A 114 5.34 3.77 -4.54
C LEU A 114 6.20 4.79 -3.81
N ILE A 115 6.66 5.82 -4.49
CA ILE A 115 7.35 7.00 -3.97
C ILE A 115 8.32 6.68 -2.82
N THR A 116 9.59 6.88 -3.04
CA THR A 116 10.63 6.87 -2.00
C THR A 116 10.92 8.30 -1.56
N GLU A 117 11.12 8.53 -0.26
CA GLU A 117 11.41 9.85 0.30
C GLU A 117 12.91 10.04 0.42
N GLY A 118 13.48 10.95 -0.39
CA GLY A 118 14.93 11.26 -0.41
C GLY A 118 15.80 10.08 -0.88
N ASP A 119 17.00 9.96 -0.32
CA ASP A 119 17.97 8.87 -0.57
C ASP A 119 17.66 7.59 0.24
N SER A 120 16.53 7.56 0.97
CA SER A 120 16.16 6.39 1.73
C SER A 120 15.61 5.30 0.81
N ASP A 121 15.99 4.04 1.06
CA ASP A 121 15.42 2.86 0.38
C ASP A 121 14.00 2.53 0.90
N GLU A 122 13.37 3.47 1.61
CA GLU A 122 12.08 3.31 2.26
C GLU A 122 10.97 3.93 1.43
N ALA A 123 10.03 3.10 0.98
CA ALA A 123 8.87 3.55 0.23
C ALA A 123 7.75 4.02 1.17
N LEU A 124 7.08 5.12 0.82
CA LEU A 124 5.91 5.64 1.55
C LEU A 124 4.68 4.75 1.39
N GLY A 125 4.65 3.94 0.34
CA GLY A 125 3.60 2.96 0.12
C GLY A 125 4.06 1.82 -0.76
N SER A 126 3.37 0.70 -0.69
CA SER A 126 3.59 -0.44 -1.57
C SER A 126 2.30 -1.14 -1.94
N VAL A 127 2.26 -1.68 -3.15
CA VAL A 127 1.16 -2.50 -3.66
C VAL A 127 1.70 -3.87 -3.97
N GLN A 128 1.27 -4.88 -3.24
CA GLN A 128 1.51 -6.28 -3.59
C GLN A 128 0.45 -6.73 -4.58
N ILE A 129 0.86 -7.33 -5.67
CA ILE A 129 0.00 -7.91 -6.70
C ILE A 129 0.17 -9.43 -6.70
N PHE A 130 -0.93 -10.14 -6.93
CA PHE A 130 -1.00 -11.59 -6.95
C PHE A 130 -1.43 -12.09 -8.34
N SER A 131 -1.39 -13.40 -8.54
CA SER A 131 -1.78 -14.05 -9.81
C SER A 131 -3.08 -13.50 -10.39
N GLY A 132 -3.13 -13.32 -11.70
CA GLY A 132 -4.30 -12.82 -12.42
C GLY A 132 -4.58 -11.32 -12.24
N THR A 133 -3.69 -10.58 -11.60
CA THR A 133 -3.88 -9.14 -11.33
C THR A 133 -3.38 -8.28 -12.49
N ARG A 134 -4.17 -7.27 -12.85
CA ARG A 134 -3.81 -6.21 -13.80
C ARG A 134 -3.97 -4.85 -13.14
N LEU A 135 -2.83 -4.18 -12.93
CA LEU A 135 -2.71 -2.89 -12.24
C LEU A 135 -2.07 -1.86 -13.16
N ARG A 136 -2.70 -0.69 -13.33
CA ARG A 136 -2.15 0.46 -14.05
C ARG A 136 -1.78 1.57 -13.09
N ILE A 137 -0.64 2.20 -13.31
CA ILE A 137 -0.19 3.39 -12.59
C ILE A 137 -0.67 4.61 -13.39
N ASP A 138 -1.75 5.25 -12.96
CA ASP A 138 -2.29 6.41 -13.66
C ASP A 138 -1.54 7.69 -13.31
N GLN A 139 -1.24 7.87 -12.01
CA GLN A 139 -0.55 9.05 -11.51
C GLN A 139 0.33 8.69 -10.33
N LEU A 140 1.53 9.25 -10.29
CA LEU A 140 2.45 9.15 -9.17
C LEU A 140 3.20 10.47 -9.04
N ARG A 141 2.86 11.29 -8.04
CA ARG A 141 3.27 12.67 -7.92
C ARG A 141 3.78 13.02 -6.54
N SER A 142 4.83 13.81 -6.49
CA SER A 142 5.26 14.53 -5.30
C SER A 142 5.08 16.03 -5.47
N PRO A 143 4.86 16.80 -4.39
CA PRO A 143 4.97 18.25 -4.46
C PRO A 143 6.36 18.68 -4.97
N ALA A 144 6.39 19.69 -5.83
CA ALA A 144 7.64 20.21 -6.41
C ALA A 144 8.47 21.01 -5.42
N PHE A 145 7.85 21.53 -4.34
CA PHE A 145 8.46 22.43 -3.38
C PHE A 145 8.11 22.03 -1.94
N ASP A 146 9.07 22.16 -1.03
CA ASP A 146 8.89 21.84 0.39
C ASP A 146 7.86 22.75 1.08
N VAL A 147 7.63 23.94 0.56
CA VAL A 147 6.62 24.88 1.07
C VAL A 147 5.19 24.43 0.79
N SER A 148 4.97 23.50 -0.15
CA SER A 148 3.65 22.96 -0.43
C SER A 148 3.15 22.11 0.74
N SER A 149 1.87 22.22 1.09
CA SER A 149 1.19 21.37 2.09
C SER A 149 0.47 20.18 1.46
N GLU A 150 0.53 20.04 0.15
CA GLU A 150 -0.13 18.95 -0.59
C GLU A 150 0.51 17.59 -0.25
N PRO A 151 -0.30 16.51 -0.14
CA PRO A 151 0.21 15.17 0.07
C PRO A 151 0.94 14.63 -1.17
N TYR A 152 1.75 13.59 -0.97
CA TYR A 152 2.13 12.72 -2.09
C TYR A 152 0.89 12.06 -2.67
N GLN A 153 0.83 11.88 -3.98
CA GLN A 153 -0.37 11.40 -4.68
C GLN A 153 -0.04 10.16 -5.50
N ALA A 154 -0.80 9.10 -5.30
CA ALA A 154 -0.79 7.91 -6.13
C ALA A 154 -2.21 7.58 -6.59
N GLN A 155 -2.43 7.54 -7.89
CA GLN A 155 -3.67 7.04 -8.47
C GLN A 155 -3.36 5.80 -9.29
N LEU A 156 -4.04 4.72 -8.98
CA LEU A 156 -3.86 3.41 -9.59
C LEU A 156 -5.21 2.90 -10.10
N THR A 157 -5.21 2.20 -11.23
CA THR A 157 -6.39 1.48 -11.71
C THR A 157 -6.16 -0.02 -11.58
N LEU A 158 -7.04 -0.67 -10.84
CA LEU A 158 -7.08 -2.13 -10.70
C LEU A 158 -8.20 -2.67 -11.58
N ASP A 159 -7.84 -3.23 -12.74
CA ASP A 159 -8.83 -3.74 -13.69
C ASP A 159 -9.41 -5.10 -13.25
N LYS A 160 -8.55 -5.98 -12.72
CA LYS A 160 -8.92 -7.33 -12.24
C LYS A 160 -7.88 -7.86 -11.25
N GLY A 161 -8.25 -8.87 -10.48
CA GLY A 161 -7.35 -9.62 -9.61
C GLY A 161 -7.34 -9.12 -8.17
N GLN A 162 -6.26 -9.43 -7.45
CA GLN A 162 -6.14 -9.17 -6.02
C GLN A 162 -4.89 -8.36 -5.72
N THR A 163 -5.03 -7.34 -4.88
CA THR A 163 -3.92 -6.53 -4.39
C THR A 163 -3.99 -6.35 -2.88
N ARG A 164 -2.82 -6.13 -2.27
CA ARG A 164 -2.71 -5.60 -0.91
C ARG A 164 -1.96 -4.28 -0.96
N VAL A 165 -2.55 -3.25 -0.40
CA VAL A 165 -2.02 -1.89 -0.44
C VAL A 165 -1.62 -1.49 0.96
N PHE A 166 -0.39 -1.01 1.10
CA PHE A 166 0.18 -0.50 2.34
C PHE A 166 0.54 0.96 2.12
N THR A 167 0.10 1.81 3.03
CA THR A 167 0.37 3.24 2.97
C THR A 167 0.81 3.72 4.34
N ASN A 168 1.85 4.54 4.35
CA ASN A 168 2.37 5.19 5.53
C ASN A 168 1.99 6.66 5.56
N SER A 169 1.90 7.24 6.74
CA SER A 169 1.69 8.67 6.91
C SER A 169 2.90 9.53 6.50
N GLY A 170 4.07 8.88 6.23
CA GLY A 170 5.31 9.59 5.95
C GLY A 170 5.84 10.39 7.14
N GLN A 171 7.14 10.70 7.16
CA GLN A 171 7.72 11.54 8.22
C GLN A 171 7.38 13.02 8.00
N GLN A 172 7.26 13.45 6.75
CA GLN A 172 7.00 14.84 6.39
C GLN A 172 5.58 15.06 5.88
N ARG A 173 5.06 14.12 5.06
CA ARG A 173 3.77 14.26 4.37
C ARG A 173 3.10 12.90 4.20
N PRO A 174 1.76 12.83 4.29
CA PRO A 174 1.03 11.60 4.00
C PRO A 174 1.07 11.27 2.49
N LEU A 175 0.93 9.98 2.17
CA LEU A 175 0.65 9.49 0.84
C LEU A 175 -0.86 9.30 0.68
N ALA A 176 -1.49 10.08 -0.21
CA ALA A 176 -2.88 9.89 -0.62
C ALA A 176 -2.93 8.88 -1.76
N VAL A 177 -3.57 7.74 -1.54
CA VAL A 177 -3.72 6.68 -2.55
C VAL A 177 -5.18 6.59 -2.97
N ARG A 178 -5.41 6.64 -4.28
CA ARG A 178 -6.71 6.40 -4.90
C ARG A 178 -6.64 5.19 -5.81
N ILE A 179 -7.50 4.20 -5.55
CA ILE A 179 -7.66 3.01 -6.40
C ILE A 179 -8.95 3.16 -7.20
N VAL A 180 -8.82 3.15 -8.52
CA VAL A 180 -9.94 3.13 -9.45
C VAL A 180 -10.19 1.68 -9.87
N THR A 181 -11.44 1.24 -9.86
CA THR A 181 -11.84 -0.10 -10.28
C THR A 181 -13.01 0.01 -11.27
N PRO A 182 -13.36 -1.05 -12.01
CA PRO A 182 -14.53 -1.04 -12.89
C PRO A 182 -15.84 -0.71 -12.16
N HIS A 183 -15.90 -0.92 -10.85
CA HIS A 183 -17.12 -0.76 -10.05
C HIS A 183 -17.19 0.57 -9.27
N GLY A 184 -16.10 1.31 -9.16
CA GLY A 184 -16.03 2.60 -8.46
C GLY A 184 -14.61 2.97 -8.04
N ALA A 185 -14.48 3.99 -7.22
CA ALA A 185 -13.19 4.45 -6.72
C ALA A 185 -13.09 4.29 -5.19
N ILE A 186 -11.88 4.11 -4.69
CA ILE A 186 -11.57 3.89 -3.28
C ILE A 186 -10.44 4.82 -2.91
N ASP A 187 -10.66 5.71 -1.94
CA ASP A 187 -9.62 6.54 -1.34
C ASP A 187 -9.12 5.85 -0.07
N LEU A 188 -7.81 5.70 0.04
CA LEU A 188 -7.14 5.02 1.14
C LEU A 188 -6.38 6.04 1.99
N ALA A 189 -6.63 6.02 3.30
CA ALA A 189 -5.80 6.69 4.29
C ALA A 189 -4.52 5.89 4.55
N SER A 190 -3.71 6.29 5.56
CA SER A 190 -2.60 5.46 6.01
C SER A 190 -3.11 4.18 6.63
N GLY A 191 -2.58 3.02 6.19
CA GLY A 191 -3.05 1.72 6.65
C GLY A 191 -2.70 0.54 5.75
N SER A 192 -3.44 -0.54 5.95
CA SER A 192 -3.28 -1.83 5.26
C SER A 192 -4.63 -2.30 4.73
N TYR A 193 -4.69 -2.61 3.44
CA TYR A 193 -5.90 -2.89 2.69
C TYR A 193 -5.73 -4.08 1.78
N GLN A 194 -6.75 -4.93 1.68
CA GLN A 194 -6.85 -5.95 0.66
C GLN A 194 -8.00 -5.60 -0.28
N ILE A 195 -7.73 -5.56 -1.59
CA ILE A 195 -8.73 -5.22 -2.61
C ILE A 195 -8.74 -6.35 -3.63
N THR A 196 -9.92 -6.87 -3.92
CA THR A 196 -10.15 -7.93 -4.92
C THR A 196 -11.16 -7.44 -5.93
N VAL A 197 -10.82 -7.50 -7.21
CA VAL A 197 -11.69 -7.11 -8.33
C VAL A 197 -12.00 -8.34 -9.16
N SER A 198 -13.27 -8.73 -9.19
CA SER A 198 -13.83 -9.72 -10.10
C SER A 198 -14.61 -9.04 -11.24
N ALA A 199 -15.24 -9.82 -12.10
CA ALA A 199 -16.11 -9.29 -13.14
C ALA A 199 -17.39 -8.64 -12.56
N GLU A 200 -17.87 -9.13 -11.41
CA GLU A 200 -19.14 -8.75 -10.79
C GLU A 200 -18.99 -7.64 -9.76
N GLN A 201 -17.88 -7.65 -9.00
CA GLN A 201 -17.73 -6.77 -7.86
C GLN A 201 -16.28 -6.46 -7.51
N THR A 202 -16.12 -5.38 -6.77
CA THR A 202 -14.89 -5.03 -6.05
C THR A 202 -15.14 -5.19 -4.56
N ASP A 203 -14.34 -6.02 -3.91
CA ASP A 203 -14.32 -6.18 -2.46
C ASP A 203 -13.15 -5.43 -1.86
N ILE A 204 -13.37 -4.78 -0.73
CA ILE A 204 -12.31 -4.22 0.09
C ILE A 204 -12.41 -4.74 1.52
N THR A 205 -11.28 -5.15 2.07
CA THR A 205 -11.10 -5.44 3.50
C THR A 205 -10.05 -4.49 4.07
N VAL A 206 -10.40 -3.83 5.16
CA VAL A 206 -9.52 -2.87 5.86
C VAL A 206 -8.91 -3.57 7.07
N SER A 207 -7.61 -3.88 7.01
CA SER A 207 -6.87 -4.49 8.13
C SER A 207 -6.42 -3.42 9.12
N ALA A 208 -5.99 -2.24 8.62
CA ALA A 208 -5.64 -1.06 9.42
C ALA A 208 -6.00 0.21 8.65
N GLY A 209 -6.27 1.29 9.38
CA GLY A 209 -6.61 2.58 8.79
C GLY A 209 -8.09 2.69 8.42
N GLN A 210 -8.37 3.43 7.35
CA GLN A 210 -9.72 3.73 6.89
C GLN A 210 -9.74 3.88 5.37
N ALA A 211 -10.74 3.30 4.73
CA ALA A 211 -11.01 3.47 3.31
C ALA A 211 -12.34 4.20 3.08
N THR A 212 -12.42 4.97 2.01
CA THR A 212 -13.66 5.63 1.59
C THR A 212 -14.01 5.17 0.18
N LEU A 213 -15.15 4.52 0.04
CA LEU A 213 -15.66 4.00 -1.23
C LEU A 213 -16.55 5.05 -1.90
N HIS A 214 -16.29 5.30 -3.16
CA HIS A 214 -17.03 6.26 -3.98
C HIS A 214 -17.73 5.55 -5.14
N LYS A 215 -19.03 5.78 -5.25
CA LYS A 215 -19.88 5.35 -6.35
C LYS A 215 -20.64 6.56 -6.88
N ALA A 216 -20.78 6.68 -8.20
CA ALA A 216 -21.60 7.73 -8.80
C ALA A 216 -23.01 7.73 -8.21
N GLU A 217 -23.56 8.91 -7.92
CA GLU A 217 -24.93 9.12 -7.40
C GLU A 217 -25.24 8.49 -6.02
N ARG A 218 -24.21 8.05 -5.29
CA ARG A 218 -24.33 7.50 -3.93
C ARG A 218 -23.46 8.28 -2.96
N PRO A 219 -23.89 8.44 -1.69
CA PRO A 219 -23.02 8.99 -0.67
C PRO A 219 -21.80 8.08 -0.45
N PRO A 220 -20.62 8.64 -0.16
CA PRO A 220 -19.44 7.85 0.12
C PRO A 220 -19.65 6.92 1.32
N LEU A 221 -19.12 5.70 1.24
CA LEU A 221 -19.16 4.74 2.34
C LEU A 221 -17.78 4.65 2.99
N VAL A 222 -17.71 4.90 4.28
CA VAL A 222 -16.48 4.79 5.08
C VAL A 222 -16.39 3.39 5.67
N VAL A 223 -15.23 2.73 5.46
CA VAL A 223 -14.92 1.39 5.97
C VAL A 223 -13.73 1.51 6.93
N ALA A 224 -13.97 1.20 8.19
CA ALA A 224 -12.95 1.25 9.24
C ALA A 224 -12.20 -0.08 9.36
N SER A 225 -11.11 -0.07 10.14
CA SER A 225 -10.31 -1.26 10.44
C SER A 225 -11.16 -2.42 10.97
N GLY A 226 -10.89 -3.63 10.49
CA GLY A 226 -11.62 -4.87 10.83
C GLY A 226 -12.93 -5.06 10.06
N LEU A 227 -13.26 -4.16 9.15
CA LEU A 227 -14.48 -4.23 8.34
C LEU A 227 -14.15 -4.47 6.87
N ARG A 228 -15.15 -4.97 6.14
CA ARG A 228 -15.16 -5.11 4.69
C ARG A 228 -16.42 -4.51 4.08
N ALA A 229 -16.31 -4.11 2.81
CA ALA A 229 -17.44 -3.66 2.01
C ALA A 229 -17.20 -4.03 0.54
N TRP A 230 -18.23 -3.88 -0.30
CA TRP A 230 -18.16 -4.18 -1.72
C TRP A 230 -18.84 -3.12 -2.57
N LEU A 231 -18.41 -3.08 -3.84
CA LEU A 231 -18.96 -2.27 -4.92
C LEU A 231 -19.31 -3.20 -6.08
N THR A 232 -20.47 -3.02 -6.69
CA THR A 232 -20.83 -3.67 -7.97
C THR A 232 -21.05 -2.61 -9.04
N ALA A 233 -21.35 -3.02 -10.28
CA ALA A 233 -21.68 -2.08 -11.35
C ALA A 233 -22.80 -1.10 -10.96
N ASP A 234 -23.83 -1.58 -10.23
CA ASP A 234 -25.05 -0.82 -9.94
C ASP A 234 -25.21 -0.43 -8.45
N ALA A 235 -24.45 -1.05 -7.55
CA ALA A 235 -24.64 -0.88 -6.12
C ALA A 235 -23.34 -0.60 -5.35
N LEU A 236 -23.49 0.03 -4.21
CA LEU A 236 -22.53 0.14 -3.12
C LEU A 236 -23.14 -0.56 -1.91
N ALA A 237 -22.35 -1.27 -1.13
CA ALA A 237 -22.82 -1.85 0.14
C ALA A 237 -23.52 -0.79 1.00
N ASP A 238 -24.64 -1.12 1.61
CA ASP A 238 -25.40 -0.17 2.44
C ASP A 238 -24.63 0.18 3.72
N GLN A 239 -23.90 -0.79 4.26
CA GLN A 239 -23.04 -0.63 5.43
C GLN A 239 -21.87 -1.60 5.36
N PRO A 240 -20.72 -1.28 5.99
CA PRO A 240 -19.63 -2.23 6.14
C PRO A 240 -20.04 -3.39 7.03
N VAL A 241 -19.52 -4.59 6.74
CA VAL A 241 -19.72 -5.79 7.56
C VAL A 241 -18.40 -6.24 8.16
N ALA A 242 -18.45 -7.02 9.24
CA ALA A 242 -17.23 -7.57 9.83
C ALA A 242 -16.47 -8.41 8.79
N ALA A 243 -15.14 -8.29 8.78
CA ALA A 243 -14.28 -9.21 8.05
C ALA A 243 -14.33 -10.61 8.67
N ALA A 244 -13.80 -11.63 7.97
CA ALA A 244 -13.61 -12.96 8.56
C ALA A 244 -12.86 -12.87 9.89
N GLN A 245 -13.18 -13.75 10.87
CA GLN A 245 -12.64 -13.62 12.21
C GLN A 245 -11.13 -13.91 12.23
N ASN A 246 -10.33 -12.87 12.47
CA ASN A 246 -8.92 -13.04 12.77
C ASN A 246 -8.76 -13.38 14.25
N LEU A 247 -8.13 -14.51 14.54
CA LEU A 247 -7.88 -14.95 15.91
C LEU A 247 -6.69 -14.24 16.56
N LEU A 248 -5.80 -13.64 15.75
CA LEU A 248 -4.64 -12.88 16.22
C LEU A 248 -4.99 -11.40 16.38
N ARG A 249 -4.43 -10.79 17.41
CA ARG A 249 -4.51 -9.36 17.68
C ARG A 249 -3.18 -8.71 17.28
N ASN A 250 -3.24 -7.48 16.76
CA ASN A 250 -2.06 -6.68 16.42
C ASN A 250 -1.04 -7.42 15.54
N GLY A 251 -1.49 -8.19 14.55
CA GLY A 251 -0.61 -8.90 13.63
C GLY A 251 0.09 -7.97 12.62
N ASN A 252 -0.37 -6.74 12.49
CA ASN A 252 0.24 -5.66 11.72
C ASN A 252 1.17 -4.75 12.56
N PHE A 253 1.36 -5.05 13.86
CA PHE A 253 2.25 -4.35 14.79
C PHE A 253 2.01 -2.83 14.91
N THR A 254 0.80 -2.34 14.61
CA THR A 254 0.46 -0.90 14.70
C THR A 254 0.26 -0.45 16.15
N GLU A 255 -0.11 -1.38 17.04
CA GLU A 255 -0.28 -1.15 18.46
C GLU A 255 0.96 -1.59 19.24
N SER A 256 1.00 -1.27 20.54
CA SER A 256 2.05 -1.74 21.44
C SER A 256 2.07 -3.27 21.50
N MET A 257 3.24 -3.88 21.38
CA MET A 257 3.38 -5.33 21.52
C MET A 257 3.00 -5.84 22.91
N LYS A 258 3.20 -5.04 23.96
CA LYS A 258 3.03 -5.46 25.37
C LYS A 258 1.65 -6.04 25.68
N ASP A 259 0.63 -5.62 24.93
CA ASP A 259 -0.76 -6.01 25.17
C ASP A 259 -1.21 -7.21 24.32
N SER A 260 -0.36 -7.64 23.36
CA SER A 260 -0.73 -8.66 22.38
C SER A 260 0.34 -9.73 22.16
N TRP A 261 1.62 -9.36 22.19
CA TRP A 261 2.73 -10.26 21.93
C TRP A 261 3.75 -10.26 23.04
N GLU A 262 4.14 -11.43 23.49
CA GLU A 262 5.24 -11.66 24.45
C GLU A 262 6.52 -11.95 23.68
N SER A 263 7.59 -11.15 23.90
CA SER A 263 8.90 -11.43 23.33
C SER A 263 9.70 -12.34 24.26
N TYR A 264 10.46 -13.28 23.68
CA TYR A 264 11.31 -14.19 24.42
C TYR A 264 12.63 -14.42 23.70
N VAL A 265 13.64 -14.86 24.46
CA VAL A 265 14.95 -15.23 23.95
C VAL A 265 15.37 -16.54 24.59
N ILE A 266 15.83 -17.50 23.77
CA ILE A 266 16.49 -18.71 24.21
C ILE A 266 17.92 -18.63 23.68
N ALA A 267 18.89 -18.38 24.56
CA ALA A 267 20.27 -18.17 24.19
C ALA A 267 21.23 -18.88 25.15
N GLN A 268 22.24 -19.52 24.59
CA GLN A 268 23.41 -20.03 25.32
C GLN A 268 24.63 -19.09 25.15
N SER A 269 24.44 -17.93 24.54
CA SER A 269 25.45 -16.98 24.13
C SER A 269 25.34 -15.68 24.91
N VAL A 270 26.48 -14.97 25.05
CA VAL A 270 26.54 -13.61 25.59
C VAL A 270 25.93 -12.57 24.62
N THR A 271 25.76 -12.93 23.35
CA THR A 271 25.14 -12.09 22.33
C THR A 271 23.81 -12.69 21.87
N PRO A 272 22.72 -12.47 22.65
CA PRO A 272 21.41 -12.98 22.27
C PRO A 272 20.86 -12.23 21.07
N GLY A 273 19.92 -12.88 20.37
CA GLY A 273 19.11 -12.20 19.35
C GLY A 273 18.19 -11.13 19.95
N LYS A 274 17.69 -10.23 19.10
CA LYS A 274 16.75 -9.18 19.49
C LYS A 274 15.56 -9.15 18.54
N VAL A 275 14.40 -8.79 19.07
CA VAL A 275 13.23 -8.42 18.28
C VAL A 275 12.88 -6.96 18.57
N SER A 276 12.58 -6.19 17.54
CA SER A 276 12.14 -4.78 17.66
C SER A 276 11.06 -4.48 16.64
N ILE A 277 10.19 -3.52 16.96
CA ILE A 277 9.21 -3.01 16.00
C ILE A 277 9.81 -1.79 15.32
N MET A 278 9.76 -1.80 14.00
CA MET A 278 10.20 -0.68 13.16
C MET A 278 9.23 -0.49 12.00
N GLU A 279 9.39 0.60 11.29
CA GLU A 279 8.66 0.88 10.07
C GLU A 279 9.51 0.53 8.86
N ARG A 280 8.95 -0.17 7.89
CA ARG A 280 9.63 -0.58 6.66
C ARG A 280 8.65 -0.75 5.52
N ASP A 281 8.97 -0.17 4.35
CA ASP A 281 8.19 -0.28 3.12
C ASP A 281 6.69 0.07 3.31
N GLY A 282 6.40 1.13 4.08
CA GLY A 282 5.04 1.62 4.34
C GLY A 282 4.24 0.79 5.36
N ARG A 283 4.88 -0.12 6.12
CA ARG A 283 4.23 -0.94 7.14
C ARG A 283 5.07 -1.09 8.41
N ARG A 284 4.43 -1.40 9.52
CA ARG A 284 5.15 -1.77 10.73
C ARG A 284 5.49 -3.25 10.72
N VAL A 285 6.68 -3.58 11.19
CA VAL A 285 7.24 -4.93 11.12
C VAL A 285 7.87 -5.33 12.45
N ALA A 286 7.80 -6.62 12.79
CA ALA A 286 8.68 -7.20 13.80
C ALA A 286 9.98 -7.63 13.13
N TYR A 287 11.09 -7.00 13.52
CA TYR A 287 12.44 -7.24 13.02
C TYR A 287 13.21 -8.10 13.98
N PHE A 288 13.65 -9.26 13.52
CA PHE A 288 14.45 -10.23 14.24
C PHE A 288 15.90 -10.12 13.76
N VAL A 289 16.83 -9.94 14.69
CA VAL A 289 18.24 -9.79 14.35
C VAL A 289 19.14 -10.44 15.39
N ARG A 290 20.13 -11.17 14.91
CA ARG A 290 21.30 -11.60 15.69
C ARG A 290 22.55 -11.45 14.84
N GLN A 291 23.57 -10.86 15.48
CA GLN A 291 24.95 -10.77 14.99
C GLN A 291 25.86 -11.08 16.18
N GLY A 292 26.30 -12.30 16.29
CA GLY A 292 27.12 -12.81 17.39
C GLY A 292 28.08 -13.88 16.91
N GLU A 293 28.59 -14.67 17.84
CA GLU A 293 29.51 -15.75 17.55
C GLU A 293 28.85 -16.80 16.65
N ASP A 294 29.60 -17.32 15.68
CA ASP A 294 29.21 -18.47 14.90
C ASP A 294 29.27 -19.76 15.75
N ASN A 295 28.57 -20.78 15.34
CA ASN A 295 28.45 -22.07 16.01
C ASN A 295 27.74 -22.03 17.39
N VAL A 296 27.12 -20.93 17.76
CA VAL A 296 26.32 -20.80 18.97
C VAL A 296 24.87 -20.55 18.60
N PRO A 297 23.98 -21.55 18.71
CA PRO A 297 22.59 -21.39 18.36
C PRO A 297 21.84 -20.51 19.35
N THR A 298 20.99 -19.65 18.85
CA THR A 298 20.08 -18.84 19.64
C THR A 298 18.72 -18.78 18.95
N GLU A 299 17.67 -18.63 19.74
CA GLU A 299 16.33 -18.37 19.25
C GLU A 299 15.82 -17.05 19.87
N VAL A 300 15.25 -16.19 19.06
CA VAL A 300 14.49 -15.03 19.50
C VAL A 300 13.13 -15.04 18.85
N GLY A 301 12.08 -14.83 19.62
CA GLY A 301 10.72 -14.93 19.12
C GLY A 301 9.74 -14.02 19.80
N ILE A 302 8.56 -14.00 19.21
CA ILE A 302 7.33 -13.41 19.78
C ILE A 302 6.26 -14.49 19.83
N ARG A 303 5.43 -14.45 20.88
CA ARG A 303 4.32 -15.38 21.08
C ARG A 303 3.06 -14.61 21.41
N GLN A 304 1.94 -15.08 20.90
CA GLN A 304 0.61 -14.64 21.31
C GLN A 304 -0.21 -15.84 21.81
N HIS A 305 -0.72 -15.75 23.03
CA HIS A 305 -1.69 -16.70 23.56
C HIS A 305 -3.07 -16.36 23.02
N ILE A 306 -3.76 -17.34 22.44
CA ILE A 306 -5.07 -17.18 21.79
C ILE A 306 -6.17 -17.76 22.68
N GLY A 307 -6.05 -19.02 23.11
CA GLY A 307 -7.01 -19.68 23.98
C GLY A 307 -8.41 -19.74 23.37
N LYS A 308 -8.54 -20.11 22.09
CA LYS A 308 -9.80 -20.06 21.36
C LYS A 308 -10.23 -21.43 20.86
N ASP A 309 -11.48 -21.81 21.18
CA ASP A 309 -12.16 -22.95 20.56
C ASP A 309 -12.43 -22.67 19.07
N VAL A 310 -12.07 -23.63 18.23
CA VAL A 310 -12.22 -23.55 16.78
C VAL A 310 -13.02 -24.71 16.17
N ASN A 311 -13.68 -25.51 16.99
CA ASN A 311 -14.48 -26.66 16.54
C ASN A 311 -15.59 -26.30 15.55
N VAL A 312 -16.11 -25.08 15.63
CA VAL A 312 -17.25 -24.60 14.83
C VAL A 312 -16.83 -24.08 13.45
N TYR A 313 -15.53 -23.99 13.18
CA TYR A 313 -15.02 -23.47 11.91
C TYR A 313 -14.59 -24.62 11.00
N ASP A 314 -14.89 -24.47 9.70
CA ASP A 314 -14.48 -25.43 8.67
C ASP A 314 -13.16 -25.06 8.01
N LYS A 315 -12.73 -23.80 8.20
CA LYS A 315 -11.52 -23.30 7.59
C LYS A 315 -10.70 -22.49 8.59
N LEU A 316 -9.39 -22.79 8.61
CA LEU A 316 -8.40 -22.08 9.40
C LEU A 316 -7.16 -21.85 8.55
N VAL A 317 -6.85 -20.58 8.27
CA VAL A 317 -5.74 -20.21 7.38
C VAL A 317 -4.84 -19.23 8.09
N LEU A 318 -3.54 -19.57 8.15
CA LEU A 318 -2.50 -18.67 8.60
C LEU A 318 -1.95 -17.89 7.38
N GLN A 319 -1.85 -16.57 7.52
CA GLN A 319 -1.23 -15.70 6.53
C GLN A 319 -0.25 -14.77 7.21
N LEU A 320 0.91 -14.54 6.57
CA LEU A 320 1.91 -13.58 7.05
C LEU A 320 2.79 -13.11 5.89
N ASP A 321 3.32 -11.90 6.02
CA ASP A 321 4.32 -11.36 5.11
C ASP A 321 5.70 -11.51 5.72
N VAL A 322 6.63 -12.08 4.96
CA VAL A 322 8.00 -12.40 5.38
C VAL A 322 9.01 -11.70 4.47
N LYS A 323 10.07 -11.16 5.07
CA LYS A 323 11.24 -10.64 4.34
C LYS A 323 12.51 -11.14 5.02
N LEU A 324 13.31 -11.92 4.30
CA LEU A 324 14.59 -12.42 4.77
C LEU A 324 15.72 -11.51 4.29
N LEU A 325 16.59 -11.10 5.19
CA LEU A 325 17.72 -10.22 4.89
C LEU A 325 19.05 -10.93 5.03
N PHE A 326 19.19 -11.81 6.03
CA PHE A 326 20.41 -12.57 6.26
C PHE A 326 20.13 -13.91 6.95
N GLN A 327 20.86 -14.95 6.55
CA GLN A 327 20.95 -16.24 7.25
C GLN A 327 22.37 -16.79 7.13
N SER A 328 22.95 -17.18 8.26
CA SER A 328 24.29 -17.81 8.29
C SER A 328 24.21 -19.29 7.99
N LEU A 329 23.23 -20.00 8.56
CA LEU A 329 22.99 -21.41 8.30
C LEU A 329 22.14 -21.56 7.04
N SER A 330 22.53 -22.43 6.12
CA SER A 330 21.77 -22.73 4.90
C SER A 330 20.63 -23.69 5.15
N GLY A 331 19.55 -23.61 4.33
CA GLY A 331 18.34 -24.40 4.52
C GLY A 331 17.70 -24.19 5.88
N ALA A 332 17.46 -25.29 6.60
CA ALA A 332 16.92 -25.34 7.94
C ALA A 332 18.00 -25.56 9.02
N GLY A 333 19.27 -25.35 8.65
CA GLY A 333 20.40 -25.56 9.56
C GLY A 333 20.66 -27.02 9.92
N TYR A 334 21.56 -27.23 10.87
CA TYR A 334 21.95 -28.57 11.32
C TYR A 334 20.80 -29.32 12.02
N LEU A 335 19.97 -28.59 12.79
CA LEU A 335 18.87 -29.16 13.55
C LEU A 335 17.58 -29.32 12.73
N SER A 336 17.58 -28.99 11.42
CA SER A 336 16.38 -28.98 10.55
C SER A 336 15.22 -28.12 11.04
N SER A 337 15.50 -27.20 11.97
CA SER A 337 14.55 -26.24 12.57
C SER A 337 15.14 -24.83 12.73
N GLU A 338 16.38 -24.63 12.27
CA GLU A 338 17.13 -23.36 12.42
C GLU A 338 16.88 -22.46 11.20
N TYR A 339 15.67 -21.89 11.17
CA TYR A 339 15.25 -20.98 10.10
C TYR A 339 15.49 -19.52 10.49
N PRO A 340 15.88 -18.64 9.55
CA PRO A 340 15.92 -17.20 9.80
C PRO A 340 14.55 -16.61 10.13
N LEU A 341 13.46 -17.30 9.77
CA LEU A 341 12.12 -17.06 10.28
C LEU A 341 11.28 -18.34 10.22
N ARG A 342 10.57 -18.63 11.30
CA ARG A 342 9.63 -19.73 11.41
C ARG A 342 8.38 -19.29 12.17
N VAL A 343 7.23 -19.78 11.74
CA VAL A 343 5.95 -19.60 12.44
C VAL A 343 5.46 -20.95 12.91
N GLU A 344 4.86 -20.98 14.10
CA GLU A 344 4.24 -22.18 14.67
C GLU A 344 2.90 -21.85 15.31
N VAL A 345 1.94 -22.77 15.12
CA VAL A 345 0.63 -22.77 15.74
C VAL A 345 0.58 -23.96 16.71
N THR A 346 0.49 -23.68 18.00
CA THR A 346 0.24 -24.70 19.02
C THR A 346 -1.26 -24.83 19.21
N TYR A 347 -1.74 -26.06 19.15
CA TYR A 347 -3.17 -26.36 19.24
C TYR A 347 -3.43 -27.65 20.02
N THR A 348 -4.62 -27.78 20.56
CA THR A 348 -5.14 -29.02 21.14
C THR A 348 -6.09 -29.65 20.13
N ASP A 349 -5.88 -30.92 19.81
CA ASP A 349 -6.69 -31.67 18.85
C ASP A 349 -8.04 -32.12 19.45
N ILE A 350 -8.88 -32.71 18.59
CA ILE A 350 -10.19 -33.26 19.00
C ILE A 350 -10.10 -34.40 20.06
N TYR A 351 -8.90 -34.96 20.29
CA TYR A 351 -8.65 -36.00 21.28
C TYR A 351 -8.06 -35.43 22.59
N GLY A 352 -7.87 -34.10 22.66
CA GLY A 352 -7.30 -33.43 23.84
C GLY A 352 -5.77 -33.45 23.90
N LYS A 353 -5.09 -33.86 22.83
CA LYS A 353 -3.62 -33.88 22.75
C LYS A 353 -3.12 -32.52 22.23
N GLN A 354 -2.15 -31.94 22.94
CA GLN A 354 -1.47 -30.72 22.44
C GLN A 354 -0.43 -31.08 21.39
N LEU A 355 -0.48 -30.37 20.26
CA LEU A 355 0.35 -30.54 19.08
C LEU A 355 0.82 -29.19 18.58
N THR A 356 1.81 -29.21 17.68
CA THR A 356 2.33 -28.00 17.03
C THR A 356 2.48 -28.25 15.54
N TRP A 357 1.88 -27.37 14.74
CA TRP A 357 2.15 -27.24 13.32
C TRP A 357 3.07 -26.06 13.10
N GLY A 358 4.03 -26.15 12.17
CA GLY A 358 4.94 -25.06 11.90
C GLY A 358 5.42 -25.02 10.47
N HIS A 359 5.85 -23.81 10.01
CA HIS A 359 6.40 -23.56 8.70
C HIS A 359 7.58 -22.59 8.78
N GLY A 360 8.69 -22.92 8.13
CA GLY A 360 9.92 -22.13 8.13
C GLY A 360 10.20 -21.50 6.77
N PHE A 361 10.99 -20.42 6.76
CA PHE A 361 11.38 -19.71 5.54
C PHE A 361 12.90 -19.61 5.46
N TYR A 362 13.47 -19.84 4.27
CA TYR A 362 14.90 -19.75 4.03
C TYR A 362 15.16 -19.24 2.60
N TYR A 363 16.40 -18.81 2.29
CA TYR A 363 16.77 -18.39 0.92
C TYR A 363 18.04 -19.07 0.37
N ARG A 364 18.86 -19.66 1.24
CA ARG A 364 20.06 -20.42 0.85
C ARG A 364 19.77 -21.92 0.87
N ASP A 365 20.05 -22.62 -0.22
CA ASP A 365 19.91 -24.06 -0.27
C ASP A 365 20.89 -24.74 0.72
N PRO A 366 20.51 -25.89 1.30
CA PRO A 366 21.37 -26.62 2.20
C PRO A 366 22.75 -26.91 1.57
N GLU A 367 23.81 -26.50 2.25
CA GLU A 367 25.19 -26.78 1.84
C GLU A 367 25.58 -28.24 2.11
N ASN A 368 24.88 -28.89 3.02
CA ASN A 368 25.08 -30.29 3.39
C ASN A 368 23.83 -31.11 2.99
N ALA A 369 24.03 -32.15 2.19
CA ALA A 369 22.94 -33.02 1.74
C ALA A 369 22.22 -33.76 2.88
N ASN A 370 22.81 -33.85 4.06
CA ASN A 370 22.19 -34.44 5.24
C ASN A 370 21.29 -33.47 6.04
N TRP A 371 21.30 -32.18 5.69
CA TRP A 371 20.44 -31.19 6.32
C TRP A 371 19.06 -31.24 5.69
N THR A 372 18.11 -31.74 6.45
CA THR A 372 16.75 -31.94 5.98
C THR A 372 15.92 -30.67 6.18
N ILE A 373 15.18 -30.29 5.17
CA ILE A 373 14.18 -29.22 5.26
C ILE A 373 12.86 -29.85 5.71
N VAL A 374 12.39 -29.48 6.88
CA VAL A 374 11.12 -29.96 7.41
C VAL A 374 10.13 -28.79 7.47
N ASN A 375 9.07 -28.87 6.68
CA ASN A 375 8.05 -27.79 6.58
C ASN A 375 8.70 -26.42 6.36
N GLY A 376 9.49 -26.29 5.29
CA GLY A 376 10.17 -25.06 4.95
C GLY A 376 10.01 -24.69 3.49
N GLU A 377 9.94 -23.40 3.21
CA GLU A 377 9.80 -22.84 1.87
C GLU A 377 10.98 -21.91 1.56
N LYS A 378 11.54 -22.09 0.37
CA LYS A 378 12.59 -21.21 -0.14
C LYS A 378 11.96 -19.98 -0.76
N ILE A 379 12.31 -18.80 -0.23
CA ILE A 379 11.80 -17.51 -0.70
C ILE A 379 12.95 -16.58 -1.14
N PRO A 380 12.75 -15.65 -2.06
CA PRO A 380 13.76 -14.69 -2.47
C PRO A 380 14.20 -13.81 -1.29
N PRO A 381 15.51 -13.56 -1.08
CA PRO A 381 15.99 -12.63 -0.08
C PRO A 381 15.63 -11.18 -0.45
N PHE A 382 15.58 -10.29 0.53
CA PHE A 382 15.35 -8.84 0.43
C PHE A 382 13.96 -8.43 -0.09
N ASN A 383 13.08 -9.38 -0.41
CA ASN A 383 11.75 -9.15 -0.96
C ASN A 383 10.66 -9.57 0.02
N TRP A 384 9.54 -8.84 0.02
CA TRP A 384 8.35 -9.25 0.76
C TRP A 384 7.68 -10.41 0.05
N PHE A 385 7.56 -11.52 0.76
CA PHE A 385 6.84 -12.72 0.32
C PHE A 385 5.61 -12.90 1.21
N THR A 386 4.43 -13.00 0.62
CA THR A 386 3.20 -13.34 1.33
C THR A 386 3.01 -14.83 1.34
N TYR A 387 3.14 -15.42 2.53
CA TYR A 387 2.79 -16.81 2.76
C TYR A 387 1.33 -16.93 3.17
N ARG A 388 0.66 -17.91 2.60
CA ARG A 388 -0.68 -18.33 3.00
C ARG A 388 -0.70 -19.84 3.14
N SER A 389 -1.00 -20.34 4.33
CA SER A 389 -1.08 -21.79 4.56
C SER A 389 -2.24 -22.41 3.77
N PRO A 390 -2.19 -23.72 3.49
CA PRO A 390 -3.39 -24.48 3.21
C PRO A 390 -4.41 -24.34 4.34
N ASN A 391 -5.65 -24.79 4.13
CA ASN A 391 -6.62 -24.90 5.20
C ASN A 391 -6.09 -25.88 6.27
N LEU A 392 -5.76 -25.36 7.47
CA LEU A 392 -5.18 -26.18 8.53
C LEU A 392 -6.16 -27.23 9.07
N MET A 393 -7.48 -27.00 8.94
CA MET A 393 -8.49 -28.00 9.30
C MET A 393 -8.46 -29.23 8.41
N GLU A 394 -8.10 -29.06 7.14
CA GLU A 394 -7.95 -30.13 6.14
C GLU A 394 -6.55 -30.74 6.21
N LEU A 395 -5.51 -29.89 6.26
CA LEU A 395 -4.11 -30.34 6.33
C LEU A 395 -3.85 -31.23 7.55
N LEU A 396 -4.50 -30.94 8.67
CA LEU A 396 -4.37 -31.62 9.94
C LEU A 396 -5.60 -32.50 10.25
N ALA A 397 -6.27 -33.05 9.24
CA ALA A 397 -7.54 -33.77 9.41
C ALA A 397 -7.47 -34.91 10.42
N GLU A 398 -6.35 -35.63 10.52
CA GLU A 398 -6.13 -36.73 11.49
C GLU A 398 -5.98 -36.24 12.94
N THR A 399 -5.48 -35.02 13.10
CA THR A 399 -5.28 -34.33 14.40
C THR A 399 -5.94 -32.94 14.34
N ARG A 400 -7.17 -32.90 13.84
CA ARG A 400 -7.91 -31.67 13.59
C ARG A 400 -7.87 -30.75 14.82
N PRO A 401 -7.47 -29.48 14.65
CA PRO A 401 -7.49 -28.51 15.73
C PRO A 401 -8.89 -28.32 16.32
N ALA A 402 -9.03 -28.48 17.61
CA ALA A 402 -10.23 -28.18 18.37
C ALA A 402 -10.10 -26.86 19.14
N HIS A 403 -8.87 -26.57 19.61
CA HIS A 403 -8.57 -25.35 20.35
C HIS A 403 -7.20 -24.82 19.92
N ILE A 404 -7.11 -23.52 19.63
CA ILE A 404 -5.84 -22.86 19.34
C ILE A 404 -5.28 -22.27 20.62
N ASP A 405 -4.13 -22.78 21.06
CA ASP A 405 -3.49 -22.36 22.30
C ASP A 405 -2.67 -21.08 22.09
N SER A 406 -1.77 -21.09 21.09
CA SER A 406 -0.88 -19.95 20.81
C SER A 406 -0.33 -19.98 19.39
N VAL A 407 0.11 -18.82 18.92
CA VAL A 407 0.98 -18.66 17.75
C VAL A 407 2.31 -18.08 18.21
N ARG A 408 3.43 -18.62 17.72
CA ARG A 408 4.75 -18.07 17.89
C ARG A 408 5.44 -17.84 16.55
N ILE A 409 6.23 -16.78 16.47
CA ILE A 409 7.04 -16.44 15.32
C ILE A 409 8.45 -16.19 15.85
N TYR A 410 9.43 -16.86 15.27
CA TYR A 410 10.79 -16.78 15.76
C TYR A 410 11.83 -16.94 14.66
N ALA A 411 13.03 -16.47 14.94
CA ALA A 411 14.25 -16.71 14.21
C ALA A 411 15.19 -17.57 15.04
N SER A 412 15.83 -18.55 14.41
CA SER A 412 16.69 -19.51 15.08
C SER A 412 17.94 -19.79 14.23
N GLY A 413 19.03 -20.11 14.89
CA GLY A 413 20.32 -20.41 14.29
C GLY A 413 21.44 -19.55 14.85
N TRP A 414 22.53 -19.37 14.07
CA TRP A 414 23.71 -18.61 14.55
C TRP A 414 23.52 -17.12 14.36
N ASN A 415 23.39 -16.67 13.09
CA ASN A 415 23.19 -15.27 12.74
C ASN A 415 22.08 -15.15 11.71
N TYR A 416 21.19 -14.20 11.93
CA TYR A 416 20.02 -14.00 11.09
C TYR A 416 19.51 -12.56 11.12
N GLN A 417 18.85 -12.18 10.02
CA GLN A 417 18.07 -10.94 9.95
C GLN A 417 16.81 -11.23 9.12
N SER A 418 15.66 -11.01 9.73
CA SER A 418 14.37 -11.25 9.08
C SER A 418 13.30 -10.30 9.61
N MET A 419 12.26 -10.11 8.83
CA MET A 419 11.12 -9.28 9.17
C MET A 419 9.83 -10.04 8.94
N VAL A 420 8.83 -9.77 9.77
CA VAL A 420 7.46 -10.27 9.60
C VAL A 420 6.47 -9.14 9.80
N SER A 421 5.39 -9.16 9.05
CA SER A 421 4.24 -8.27 9.20
C SER A 421 2.96 -8.96 8.75
N GLU A 422 1.82 -8.31 9.01
CA GLU A 422 0.51 -8.75 8.49
C GLU A 422 0.18 -10.20 8.81
N VAL A 423 0.33 -10.54 10.10
CA VAL A 423 0.09 -11.90 10.60
C VAL A 423 -1.40 -12.06 10.94
N PHE A 424 -2.05 -12.97 10.24
CA PHE A 424 -3.47 -13.29 10.44
C PHE A 424 -3.65 -14.80 10.61
N LEU A 425 -4.47 -15.20 11.55
CA LEU A 425 -4.99 -16.55 11.67
C LEU A 425 -6.51 -16.46 11.51
N VAL A 426 -6.98 -16.68 10.29
CA VAL A 426 -8.37 -16.46 9.89
C VAL A 426 -9.16 -17.74 10.04
N ALA A 427 -10.24 -17.68 10.79
CA ALA A 427 -11.22 -18.75 10.98
C ALA A 427 -12.54 -18.40 10.27
N GLU A 428 -13.06 -19.33 9.45
CA GLU A 428 -14.30 -19.25 8.69
C GLU A 428 -15.16 -20.48 8.86
#